data_3abab3ed82d08cc1a9c8a4779c613761
#
_entry.id   3abab3ed82d08cc1a9c8a4779c613761
#
_cell.length_a   1.000
_cell.length_b   1.000
_cell.length_c   1.000
_cell.angle_alpha   90.00
_cell.angle_beta   90.00
_cell.angle_gamma   90.00
#
_symmetry.space_group_name_H-M   'P 1'
#
loop_
_entity.id
_entity.type
_entity.pdbx_description
1 polymer ?
#
loop_
_entity_poly.entity_id
_entity_poly.type
_entity_poly.pdbx_seq_one_letter_code
_entity_poly.pdbx_strand_id
1 'polypeptide(L)'
;MMDQPPSKQFLQSFMLAYFCAGVGYAVIITFIVAHVNQIASDSAYGALTFMIIGLAAAPACIIWDLVARKVGNLNALLLAYILQFTGMLIPILSPGLIWTFLGAALFGGTFIGIVSLVLTMAGRYFPTRPAKMMGKMTLSYGVAQVAAPAAAGVLAQWSGNYHLSIIISSGIMLLGCWLIYSLRKHE
;
A
#
# COMPACT_ATOMS: atom_id res chain seq x y z
N MET A 1 -8.05 30.17 -6.57
CA MET A 1 -6.92 29.24 -6.85
C MET A 1 -7.18 28.63 -8.21
N MET A 2 -6.21 28.61 -9.11
CA MET A 2 -6.32 27.94 -10.41
C MET A 2 -5.78 26.52 -10.31
N ASP A 3 -6.33 25.59 -11.11
CA ASP A 3 -5.78 24.24 -11.22
C ASP A 3 -4.35 24.33 -11.79
N GLN A 4 -3.44 23.58 -11.19
CA GLN A 4 -2.08 23.39 -11.67
C GLN A 4 -1.86 21.90 -11.94
N PRO A 5 -2.52 21.36 -13.00
CA PRO A 5 -2.43 19.94 -13.29
C PRO A 5 -1.02 19.61 -13.77
N PRO A 6 -0.40 18.58 -13.21
CA PRO A 6 0.81 18.02 -13.79
C PRO A 6 0.51 17.41 -15.17
N SER A 7 1.55 17.00 -15.89
CA SER A 7 1.39 16.40 -17.22
C SER A 7 0.44 15.18 -17.19
N LYS A 8 -0.22 14.89 -18.33
CA LYS A 8 -1.08 13.71 -18.45
C LYS A 8 -0.31 12.42 -18.11
N GLN A 9 0.95 12.35 -18.54
CA GLN A 9 1.80 11.19 -18.28
C GLN A 9 2.09 11.03 -16.77
N PHE A 10 2.35 12.14 -16.08
CA PHE A 10 2.51 12.13 -14.62
C PHE A 10 1.26 11.56 -13.93
N LEU A 11 0.07 12.07 -14.30
CA LEU A 11 -1.20 11.63 -13.70
C LEU A 11 -1.47 10.14 -13.95
N GLN A 12 -1.19 9.64 -15.16
CA GLN A 12 -1.36 8.22 -15.49
C GLN A 12 -0.41 7.34 -14.67
N SER A 13 0.87 7.70 -14.59
CA SER A 13 1.86 6.97 -13.79
C SER A 13 1.53 7.04 -12.30
N PHE A 14 1.05 8.18 -11.81
CA PHE A 14 0.63 8.35 -10.42
C PHE A 14 -0.59 7.49 -10.08
N MET A 15 -1.60 7.44 -10.97
CA MET A 15 -2.76 6.56 -10.82
C MET A 15 -2.36 5.08 -10.85
N LEU A 16 -1.47 4.69 -11.76
CA LEU A 16 -0.99 3.32 -11.85
C LEU A 16 -0.18 2.91 -10.61
N ALA A 17 0.68 3.80 -10.12
CA ALA A 17 1.39 3.56 -8.86
C ALA A 17 0.42 3.33 -7.70
N TYR A 18 -0.63 4.15 -7.61
CA TYR A 18 -1.64 4.01 -6.57
C TYR A 18 -2.47 2.72 -6.71
N PHE A 19 -2.77 2.30 -7.93
CA PHE A 19 -3.33 0.98 -8.21
C PHE A 19 -2.42 -0.14 -7.67
N CYS A 20 -1.11 -0.08 -7.92
CA CYS A 20 -0.14 -1.05 -7.40
C CYS A 20 -0.15 -1.13 -5.87
N ALA A 21 -0.26 0.01 -5.18
CA ALA A 21 -0.41 0.03 -3.73
C ALA A 21 -1.72 -0.62 -3.27
N GLY A 22 -2.81 -0.42 -4.02
CA GLY A 22 -4.10 -1.07 -3.79
C GLY A 22 -4.02 -2.59 -3.90
N VAL A 23 -3.30 -3.10 -4.89
CA VAL A 23 -3.05 -4.56 -5.04
C VAL A 23 -2.29 -5.09 -3.82
N GLY A 24 -1.19 -4.46 -3.44
CA GLY A 24 -0.39 -4.86 -2.28
C GLY A 24 -1.22 -4.86 -0.99
N TYR A 25 -1.98 -3.79 -0.76
CA TYR A 25 -2.88 -3.69 0.38
C TYR A 25 -3.90 -4.83 0.42
N ALA A 26 -4.64 -5.02 -0.69
CA ALA A 26 -5.76 -5.95 -0.73
C ALA A 26 -5.33 -7.41 -0.54
N VAL A 27 -4.23 -7.81 -1.13
CA VAL A 27 -3.70 -9.17 -0.97
C VAL A 27 -3.23 -9.42 0.46
N ILE A 28 -2.46 -8.50 1.03
CA ILE A 28 -1.96 -8.67 2.41
C ILE A 28 -3.11 -8.70 3.41
N ILE A 29 -4.03 -7.72 3.36
CA ILE A 29 -5.13 -7.65 4.34
C ILE A 29 -6.04 -8.89 4.27
N THR A 30 -6.18 -9.48 3.08
CA THR A 30 -7.01 -10.67 2.90
C THR A 30 -6.33 -11.95 3.41
N PHE A 31 -5.03 -12.09 3.20
CA PHE A 31 -4.36 -13.37 3.44
C PHE A 31 -3.43 -13.40 4.66
N ILE A 32 -3.19 -12.26 5.32
CA ILE A 32 -2.28 -12.21 6.47
C ILE A 32 -2.70 -13.13 7.61
N VAL A 33 -3.99 -13.25 7.88
CA VAL A 33 -4.51 -14.14 8.92
C VAL A 33 -4.32 -15.60 8.53
N ALA A 34 -4.59 -15.95 7.27
CA ALA A 34 -4.37 -17.31 6.78
C ALA A 34 -2.88 -17.69 6.87
N HIS A 35 -1.98 -16.73 6.56
CA HIS A 35 -0.55 -16.91 6.72
C HIS A 35 -0.15 -17.14 8.19
N VAL A 36 -0.69 -16.34 9.11
CA VAL A 36 -0.43 -16.49 10.56
C VAL A 36 -0.92 -17.83 11.08
N ASN A 37 -2.10 -18.27 10.67
CA ASN A 37 -2.66 -19.54 11.09
C ASN A 37 -1.87 -20.77 10.58
N GLN A 38 -1.06 -20.62 9.54
CA GLN A 38 -0.13 -21.66 9.08
C GLN A 38 1.13 -21.75 9.97
N ILE A 39 1.52 -20.65 10.60
CA ILE A 39 2.72 -20.57 11.46
C ILE A 39 2.39 -20.89 12.91
N ALA A 40 1.22 -20.52 13.37
CA ALA A 40 0.76 -20.65 14.75
C ALA A 40 -0.60 -21.35 14.83
N SER A 41 -0.71 -22.35 15.70
CA SER A 41 -1.94 -23.13 15.88
C SER A 41 -3.06 -22.37 16.59
N ASP A 42 -2.76 -21.24 17.22
CA ASP A 42 -3.73 -20.45 17.98
C ASP A 42 -4.26 -19.27 17.12
N SER A 43 -5.56 -19.25 16.88
CA SER A 43 -6.27 -18.20 16.14
C SER A 43 -6.14 -16.80 16.78
N ALA A 44 -5.78 -16.70 18.05
CA ALA A 44 -5.54 -15.43 18.74
C ALA A 44 -4.41 -14.62 18.07
N TYR A 45 -3.41 -15.26 17.46
CA TYR A 45 -2.33 -14.56 16.76
C TYR A 45 -2.80 -13.88 15.48
N GLY A 46 -3.80 -14.40 14.79
CA GLY A 46 -4.43 -13.72 13.67
C GLY A 46 -5.10 -12.42 14.08
N ALA A 47 -5.90 -12.44 15.15
CA ALA A 47 -6.54 -11.27 15.72
C ALA A 47 -5.51 -10.24 16.22
N LEU A 48 -4.45 -10.71 16.88
CA LEU A 48 -3.35 -9.85 17.33
C LEU A 48 -2.64 -9.16 16.16
N THR A 49 -2.42 -9.87 15.05
CA THR A 49 -1.83 -9.30 13.84
C THR A 49 -2.68 -8.17 13.28
N PHE A 50 -4.00 -8.33 13.20
CA PHE A 50 -4.91 -7.25 12.80
C PHE A 50 -4.89 -6.07 13.77
N MET A 51 -4.83 -6.33 15.06
CA MET A 51 -4.73 -5.29 16.07
C MET A 51 -3.45 -4.46 15.89
N ILE A 52 -2.31 -5.11 15.63
CA ILE A 52 -1.03 -4.43 15.36
C ILE A 52 -1.13 -3.56 14.11
N ILE A 53 -1.73 -4.08 13.01
CA ILE A 53 -1.97 -3.28 11.79
C ILE A 53 -2.79 -2.04 12.11
N GLY A 54 -3.90 -2.19 12.84
CA GLY A 54 -4.79 -1.10 13.20
C GLY A 54 -4.13 -0.04 14.10
N LEU A 55 -3.41 -0.46 15.13
CA LEU A 55 -2.68 0.44 16.03
C LEU A 55 -1.58 1.22 15.30
N ALA A 56 -0.85 0.57 14.40
CA ALA A 56 0.16 1.24 13.58
C ALA A 56 -0.46 2.21 12.55
N ALA A 57 -1.65 1.88 12.03
CA ALA A 57 -2.37 2.71 11.08
C ALA A 57 -2.97 3.98 11.71
N ALA A 58 -3.35 3.93 12.99
CA ALA A 58 -4.03 5.04 13.67
C ALA A 58 -3.27 6.38 13.58
N PRO A 59 -1.97 6.48 13.89
CA PRO A 59 -1.20 7.71 13.77
C PRO A 59 -0.66 7.98 12.35
N ALA A 60 -0.80 7.06 11.41
CA ALA A 60 -0.10 7.08 10.12
C ALA A 60 -0.35 8.36 9.31
N CYS A 61 -1.59 8.85 9.23
CA CYS A 61 -1.90 10.09 8.48
C CYS A 61 -1.09 11.28 9.00
N ILE A 62 -1.01 11.43 10.34
CA ILE A 62 -0.29 12.55 10.97
C ILE A 62 1.21 12.39 10.74
N ILE A 63 1.74 11.20 10.96
CA ILE A 63 3.17 10.92 10.81
C ILE A 63 3.60 11.21 9.37
N TRP A 64 2.86 10.71 8.37
CA TRP A 64 3.22 10.89 6.97
C TRP A 64 3.02 12.32 6.48
N ASP A 65 2.05 13.10 7.01
CA ASP A 65 1.97 14.53 6.75
C ASP A 65 3.19 15.28 7.28
N LEU A 66 3.63 14.97 8.50
CA LEU A 66 4.85 15.55 9.09
C LEU A 66 6.11 15.18 8.29
N VAL A 67 6.23 13.94 7.83
CA VAL A 67 7.33 13.51 6.97
C VAL A 67 7.30 14.27 5.64
N ALA A 68 6.12 14.37 5.01
CA ALA A 68 5.96 15.06 3.73
C ALA A 68 6.30 16.55 3.80
N ARG A 69 6.02 17.20 4.93
CA ARG A 69 6.42 18.61 5.17
C ARG A 69 7.94 18.79 5.24
N LYS A 70 8.68 17.76 5.66
CA LYS A 70 10.15 17.84 5.79
C LYS A 70 10.88 17.43 4.51
N VAL A 71 10.41 16.39 3.83
CA VAL A 71 11.15 15.80 2.70
C VAL A 71 10.46 15.98 1.36
N GLY A 72 9.27 16.56 1.32
CA GLY A 72 8.43 16.69 0.14
C GLY A 72 7.47 15.50 -0.05
N ASN A 73 6.37 15.74 -0.78
CA ASN A 73 5.29 14.76 -0.92
C ASN A 73 5.72 13.48 -1.65
N LEU A 74 6.42 13.60 -2.79
CA LEU A 74 6.87 12.43 -3.57
C LEU A 74 7.96 11.62 -2.84
N ASN A 75 8.84 12.29 -2.09
CA ASN A 75 9.85 11.60 -1.29
C ASN A 75 9.22 10.83 -0.13
N ALA A 76 8.27 11.44 0.58
CA ALA A 76 7.52 10.79 1.64
C ALA A 76 6.72 9.59 1.09
N LEU A 77 6.08 9.77 -0.06
CA LEU A 77 5.33 8.72 -0.72
C LEU A 77 6.24 7.55 -1.13
N LEU A 78 7.40 7.82 -1.73
CA LEU A 78 8.38 6.79 -2.08
C LEU A 78 8.86 6.03 -0.84
N LEU A 79 9.17 6.74 0.23
CA LEU A 79 9.56 6.11 1.50
C LEU A 79 8.45 5.20 2.04
N ALA A 80 7.20 5.65 2.01
CA ALA A 80 6.05 4.85 2.43
C ALA A 80 5.89 3.58 1.58
N TYR A 81 6.08 3.68 0.25
CA TYR A 81 6.06 2.52 -0.65
C TYR A 81 7.16 1.51 -0.34
N ILE A 82 8.39 1.98 -0.12
CA ILE A 82 9.53 1.11 0.22
C ILE A 82 9.28 0.39 1.55
N LEU A 83 8.82 1.11 2.57
CA LEU A 83 8.52 0.51 3.87
C LEU A 83 7.35 -0.47 3.80
N GLN A 84 6.30 -0.17 3.01
CA GLN A 84 5.20 -1.09 2.80
C GLN A 84 5.65 -2.35 2.06
N PHE A 85 6.44 -2.22 1.00
CA PHE A 85 7.04 -3.35 0.28
C PHE A 85 7.88 -4.22 1.23
N THR A 86 8.70 -3.61 2.08
CA THR A 86 9.50 -4.32 3.09
C THR A 86 8.59 -5.06 4.09
N GLY A 87 7.54 -4.40 4.58
CA GLY A 87 6.57 -4.99 5.50
C GLY A 87 5.82 -6.19 4.91
N MET A 88 5.60 -6.20 3.58
CA MET A 88 4.99 -7.33 2.87
C MET A 88 5.94 -8.53 2.76
N LEU A 89 7.24 -8.30 2.57
CA LEU A 89 8.24 -9.36 2.36
C LEU A 89 8.76 -9.98 3.65
N ILE A 90 8.89 -9.23 4.72
CA ILE A 90 9.47 -9.71 5.98
C ILE A 90 8.83 -11.01 6.47
N PRO A 91 7.49 -11.17 6.53
CA PRO A 91 6.85 -12.38 7.00
C PRO A 91 7.16 -13.63 6.16
N ILE A 92 7.49 -13.42 4.88
CA ILE A 92 7.77 -14.53 3.95
C ILE A 92 9.23 -14.95 4.03
N LEU A 93 10.13 -13.97 4.11
CA LEU A 93 11.56 -14.20 4.11
C LEU A 93 12.08 -14.72 5.46
N SER A 94 11.41 -14.35 6.54
CA SER A 94 11.79 -14.72 7.90
C SER A 94 10.60 -15.34 8.64
N PRO A 95 10.46 -16.66 8.61
CA PRO A 95 9.33 -17.32 9.26
C PRO A 95 9.38 -17.14 10.77
N GLY A 96 8.23 -16.78 11.36
CA GLY A 96 8.06 -16.60 12.80
C GLY A 96 7.15 -15.43 13.16
N LEU A 97 6.50 -15.52 14.31
CA LEU A 97 5.50 -14.54 14.76
C LEU A 97 6.08 -13.13 14.92
N ILE A 98 7.31 -13.01 15.42
CA ILE A 98 7.96 -11.70 15.62
C ILE A 98 8.12 -10.97 14.30
N TRP A 99 8.58 -11.66 13.27
CA TRP A 99 8.76 -11.09 11.94
C TRP A 99 7.42 -10.73 11.28
N THR A 100 6.41 -11.57 11.51
CA THR A 100 5.04 -11.29 11.04
C THR A 100 4.48 -10.04 11.72
N PHE A 101 4.67 -9.87 13.02
CA PHE A 101 4.22 -8.69 13.74
C PHE A 101 4.97 -7.41 13.31
N LEU A 102 6.28 -7.53 13.06
CA LEU A 102 7.06 -6.41 12.52
C LEU A 102 6.57 -6.01 11.12
N GLY A 103 6.35 -6.99 10.24
CA GLY A 103 5.76 -6.76 8.92
C GLY A 103 4.38 -6.12 9.00
N ALA A 104 3.53 -6.60 9.91
CA ALA A 104 2.20 -6.05 10.17
C ALA A 104 2.25 -4.59 10.65
N ALA A 105 3.18 -4.26 11.54
CA ALA A 105 3.37 -2.90 12.03
C ALA A 105 3.85 -1.94 10.92
N LEU A 106 4.82 -2.37 10.10
CA LEU A 106 5.29 -1.59 8.95
C LEU A 106 4.18 -1.40 7.92
N PHE A 107 3.46 -2.47 7.61
CA PHE A 107 2.33 -2.42 6.69
C PHE A 107 1.23 -1.48 7.19
N GLY A 108 0.80 -1.62 8.45
CA GLY A 108 -0.21 -0.77 9.08
C GLY A 108 0.20 0.70 9.09
N GLY A 109 1.44 1.00 9.48
CA GLY A 109 1.97 2.35 9.53
C GLY A 109 2.16 3.03 8.17
N THR A 110 2.05 2.30 7.06
CA THR A 110 2.32 2.83 5.72
C THR A 110 1.10 2.93 4.82
N PHE A 111 0.20 1.94 4.81
CA PHE A 111 -0.89 1.91 3.82
C PHE A 111 -1.84 3.11 3.94
N ILE A 112 -2.23 3.50 5.17
CA ILE A 112 -3.04 4.71 5.38
C ILE A 112 -2.26 5.97 5.02
N GLY A 113 -0.95 6.00 5.30
CA GLY A 113 -0.07 7.09 4.90
C GLY A 113 -0.03 7.29 3.38
N ILE A 114 0.09 6.21 2.61
CA ILE A 114 0.04 6.25 1.14
C ILE A 114 -1.29 6.83 0.67
N VAL A 115 -2.41 6.35 1.20
CA VAL A 115 -3.75 6.86 0.86
C VAL A 115 -3.85 8.36 1.15
N SER A 116 -3.44 8.78 2.35
CA SER A 116 -3.48 10.18 2.77
C SER A 116 -2.63 11.08 1.88
N LEU A 117 -1.39 10.69 1.60
CA LEU A 117 -0.48 11.45 0.74
C LEU A 117 -1.00 11.58 -0.69
N VAL A 118 -1.46 10.47 -1.29
CA VAL A 118 -1.98 10.48 -2.67
C VAL A 118 -3.21 11.36 -2.80
N LEU A 119 -4.17 11.24 -1.89
CA LEU A 119 -5.40 12.04 -1.94
C LEU A 119 -5.11 13.53 -1.67
N THR A 120 -4.20 13.83 -0.75
CA THR A 120 -3.75 15.21 -0.50
C THR A 120 -3.10 15.83 -1.74
N MET A 121 -2.21 15.10 -2.42
CA MET A 121 -1.57 15.56 -3.66
C MET A 121 -2.61 15.75 -4.77
N ALA A 122 -3.52 14.79 -4.95
CA ALA A 122 -4.60 14.88 -5.94
C ALA A 122 -5.48 16.12 -5.73
N GLY A 123 -5.82 16.43 -4.47
CA GLY A 123 -6.58 17.63 -4.11
C GLY A 123 -5.80 18.93 -4.38
N ARG A 124 -4.50 18.94 -4.13
CA ARG A 124 -3.64 20.11 -4.38
C ARG A 124 -3.43 20.40 -5.86
N TYR A 125 -3.34 19.38 -6.71
CA TYR A 125 -3.21 19.55 -8.17
C TYR A 125 -4.48 20.11 -8.81
N PHE A 126 -5.66 19.85 -8.22
CA PHE A 126 -6.95 20.25 -8.75
C PHE A 126 -7.81 20.98 -7.70
N PRO A 127 -7.38 22.16 -7.22
CA PRO A 127 -8.07 22.87 -6.15
C PRO A 127 -9.48 23.33 -6.54
N THR A 128 -9.80 23.48 -7.84
CA THR A 128 -11.16 23.85 -8.29
C THR A 128 -12.11 22.68 -8.27
N ARG A 129 -11.63 21.45 -8.43
CA ARG A 129 -12.42 20.21 -8.47
C ARG A 129 -11.73 19.06 -7.72
N PRO A 130 -11.35 19.23 -6.45
CA PRO A 130 -10.55 18.24 -5.73
C PRO A 130 -11.27 16.89 -5.61
N ALA A 131 -12.57 16.90 -5.33
CA ALA A 131 -13.38 15.69 -5.20
C ALA A 131 -13.37 14.82 -6.47
N LYS A 132 -13.35 15.42 -7.66
CA LYS A 132 -13.31 14.68 -8.92
C LYS A 132 -11.99 13.93 -9.10
N MET A 133 -10.87 14.53 -8.76
CA MET A 133 -9.56 13.88 -8.90
C MET A 133 -9.33 12.86 -7.79
N MET A 134 -9.67 13.20 -6.56
CA MET A 134 -9.63 12.25 -5.44
C MET A 134 -10.49 11.02 -5.72
N GLY A 135 -11.70 11.21 -6.26
CA GLY A 135 -12.58 10.11 -6.66
C GLY A 135 -11.98 9.20 -7.74
N LYS A 136 -11.27 9.75 -8.73
CA LYS A 136 -10.57 8.95 -9.75
C LYS A 136 -9.44 8.12 -9.12
N MET A 137 -8.67 8.71 -8.20
CA MET A 137 -7.63 7.99 -7.47
C MET A 137 -8.24 6.86 -6.63
N THR A 138 -9.28 7.16 -5.87
CA THR A 138 -10.00 6.16 -5.05
C THR A 138 -10.57 5.03 -5.90
N LEU A 139 -11.12 5.34 -7.09
CA LEU A 139 -11.61 4.33 -8.01
C LEU A 139 -10.50 3.39 -8.49
N SER A 140 -9.33 3.95 -8.85
CA SER A 140 -8.17 3.15 -9.26
C SER A 140 -7.74 2.17 -8.16
N TYR A 141 -7.65 2.66 -6.93
CA TYR A 141 -7.33 1.84 -5.76
C TYR A 141 -8.43 0.81 -5.46
N GLY A 142 -9.71 1.21 -5.57
CA GLY A 142 -10.87 0.34 -5.33
C GLY A 142 -10.96 -0.82 -6.32
N VAL A 143 -10.67 -0.58 -7.61
CA VAL A 143 -10.60 -1.65 -8.62
C VAL A 143 -9.54 -2.68 -8.23
N ALA A 144 -8.38 -2.24 -7.76
CA ALA A 144 -7.34 -3.13 -7.27
C ALA A 144 -7.81 -3.97 -6.07
N GLN A 145 -8.54 -3.34 -5.13
CA GLN A 145 -9.06 -4.02 -3.94
C GLN A 145 -10.07 -5.14 -4.25
N VAL A 146 -10.78 -5.04 -5.34
CA VAL A 146 -11.73 -6.09 -5.79
C VAL A 146 -11.03 -7.17 -6.61
N ALA A 147 -10.22 -6.76 -7.58
CA ALA A 147 -9.59 -7.68 -8.52
C ALA A 147 -8.44 -8.49 -7.90
N ALA A 148 -7.62 -7.86 -7.06
CA ALA A 148 -6.40 -8.48 -6.56
C ALA A 148 -6.65 -9.67 -5.61
N PRO A 149 -7.56 -9.62 -4.62
CA PRO A 149 -7.87 -10.78 -3.79
C PRO A 149 -8.48 -11.94 -4.58
N ALA A 150 -9.32 -11.65 -5.58
CA ALA A 150 -9.91 -12.67 -6.44
C ALA A 150 -8.81 -13.41 -7.23
N ALA A 151 -7.91 -12.67 -7.89
CA ALA A 151 -6.78 -13.26 -8.62
C ALA A 151 -5.83 -14.02 -7.68
N ALA A 152 -5.54 -13.45 -6.51
CA ALA A 152 -4.67 -14.07 -5.52
C ALA A 152 -5.27 -15.35 -4.92
N GLY A 153 -6.60 -15.41 -4.75
CA GLY A 153 -7.31 -16.60 -4.30
C GLY A 153 -7.22 -17.75 -5.30
N VAL A 154 -7.41 -17.47 -6.59
CA VAL A 154 -7.23 -18.47 -7.66
C VAL A 154 -5.79 -18.98 -7.68
N LEU A 155 -4.82 -18.07 -7.56
CA LEU A 155 -3.40 -18.40 -7.55
C LEU A 155 -3.03 -19.28 -6.33
N ALA A 156 -3.60 -18.97 -5.17
CA ALA A 156 -3.40 -19.76 -3.95
C ALA A 156 -4.00 -21.16 -4.06
N GLN A 157 -5.15 -21.32 -4.73
CA GLN A 157 -5.73 -22.63 -5.01
C GLN A 157 -4.82 -23.48 -5.91
N TRP A 158 -4.19 -22.87 -6.91
CA TRP A 158 -3.28 -23.59 -7.82
C TRP A 158 -1.96 -23.97 -7.17
N SER A 159 -1.39 -23.07 -6.37
CA SER A 159 -0.08 -23.27 -5.73
C SER A 159 -0.16 -24.02 -4.39
N GLY A 160 -1.35 -24.18 -3.83
CA GLY A 160 -1.55 -24.81 -2.51
C GLY A 160 -1.12 -23.93 -1.32
N ASN A 161 -0.68 -22.70 -1.56
CA ASN A 161 -0.27 -21.77 -0.51
C ASN A 161 -0.42 -20.30 -0.94
N TYR A 162 -0.35 -19.38 0.03
CA TYR A 162 -0.48 -17.94 -0.21
C TYR A 162 0.83 -17.23 -0.56
N HIS A 163 1.98 -17.89 -0.44
CA HIS A 163 3.29 -17.29 -0.64
C HIS A 163 3.44 -16.72 -2.06
N LEU A 164 3.01 -17.46 -3.07
CA LEU A 164 3.10 -17.00 -4.46
C LEU A 164 2.27 -15.74 -4.70
N SER A 165 1.08 -15.67 -4.13
CA SER A 165 0.21 -14.49 -4.23
C SER A 165 0.83 -13.25 -3.58
N ILE A 166 1.46 -13.43 -2.43
CA ILE A 166 2.14 -12.34 -1.71
C ILE A 166 3.41 -11.92 -2.46
N ILE A 167 4.19 -12.83 -3.01
CA ILE A 167 5.39 -12.51 -3.81
C ILE A 167 5.01 -11.71 -5.07
N ILE A 168 3.98 -12.13 -5.80
CA ILE A 168 3.50 -11.41 -6.99
C ILE A 168 2.99 -10.02 -6.62
N SER A 169 2.18 -9.90 -5.57
CA SER A 169 1.69 -8.60 -5.11
C SER A 169 2.81 -7.68 -4.62
N SER A 170 3.86 -8.25 -4.02
CA SER A 170 5.06 -7.50 -3.64
C SER A 170 5.84 -7.02 -4.87
N GLY A 171 5.91 -7.83 -5.94
CA GLY A 171 6.48 -7.42 -7.22
C GLY A 171 5.70 -6.26 -7.87
N ILE A 172 4.37 -6.30 -7.80
CA ILE A 172 3.51 -5.19 -8.26
C ILE A 172 3.73 -3.94 -7.41
N MET A 173 3.90 -4.09 -6.09
CA MET A 173 4.23 -2.98 -5.20
C MET A 173 5.60 -2.38 -5.54
N LEU A 174 6.59 -3.20 -5.90
CA LEU A 174 7.90 -2.74 -6.36
C LEU A 174 7.80 -1.94 -7.68
N LEU A 175 6.93 -2.35 -8.60
CA LEU A 175 6.61 -1.55 -9.78
C LEU A 175 6.04 -0.18 -9.38
N GLY A 176 5.16 -0.13 -8.38
CA GLY A 176 4.66 1.11 -7.79
C GLY A 176 5.78 2.00 -7.23
N CYS A 177 6.74 1.42 -6.51
CA CYS A 177 7.94 2.13 -6.02
C CYS A 177 8.73 2.75 -7.19
N TRP A 178 8.96 1.99 -8.25
CA TRP A 178 9.68 2.46 -9.43
C TRP A 178 8.94 3.59 -10.14
N LEU A 179 7.62 3.50 -10.28
CA LEU A 179 6.80 4.57 -10.87
C LEU A 179 6.90 5.87 -10.06
N ILE A 180 6.77 5.81 -8.73
CA ILE A 180 6.92 6.98 -7.87
C ILE A 180 8.35 7.55 -7.95
N TYR A 181 9.37 6.69 -7.98
CA TYR A 181 10.75 7.12 -8.16
C TYR A 181 10.96 7.86 -9.50
N SER A 182 10.34 7.36 -10.58
CA SER A 182 10.40 8.00 -11.89
C SER A 182 9.74 9.38 -11.89
N LEU A 183 8.62 9.55 -11.17
CA LEU A 183 7.92 10.83 -11.07
C LEU A 183 8.75 11.90 -10.36
N ARG A 184 9.60 11.52 -9.40
CA ARG A 184 10.53 12.45 -8.73
C ARG A 184 11.50 13.15 -9.66
N LYS A 185 11.86 12.53 -10.78
CA LYS A 185 12.80 13.10 -11.75
C LYS A 185 12.17 14.19 -12.62
N HIS A 186 10.85 14.31 -12.58
CA HIS A 186 10.07 15.24 -13.38
C HIS A 186 9.43 16.38 -12.57
N GLU A 187 9.70 16.45 -11.26
CA GLU A 187 9.40 17.57 -10.36
C GLU A 187 10.61 18.53 -10.28
#